data_514614b4401db303c4786f69abddbf8f
#
_entry.id   514614b4401db303c4786f69abddbf8f
#
_cell.length_a   1.000
_cell.length_b   1.000
_cell.length_c   1.000
_cell.angle_alpha   90.00
_cell.angle_beta   90.00
_cell.angle_gamma   90.00
#
_symmetry.space_group_name_H-M   'P 1'
#
loop_
_entity.id
_entity.type
_entity.pdbx_description
1 polymer ?
#
loop_
_entity_poly.entity_id
_entity_poly.type
_entity_poly.pdbx_seq_one_letter_code
_entity_poly.pdbx_strand_id
1 'polypeptide(L)'
;NQSYEYKFTINGWNAQEQFGSEDDCAASIDGTYYNRQLPVSNLEQNVTLNTACYDSCEDCLDYASALVGTWKLTGYKVGPGPDKGDWWTFDGNGRDCHIDDTFSFTSGGGFEMALGTETWLEGWQGVNEGCGAPIAPHVSSTSHTYTLAGTTLTVSGAGAFIGLAKAHNGGEDGNSGGAITYEIMEITATTMKITLDYS
;
A
#
# COMPACT_ATOMS: atom_id res chain seq x y z
N ASN A 1 26.04 15.38 27.39
CA ASN A 1 24.86 14.79 26.73
C ASN A 1 23.82 14.53 27.81
N GLN A 2 22.65 15.08 27.62
CA GLN A 2 21.48 14.76 28.46
C GLN A 2 20.54 13.89 27.66
N SER A 3 19.89 12.93 28.31
CA SER A 3 18.81 12.14 27.72
C SER A 3 17.51 12.55 28.37
N TYR A 4 16.50 12.78 27.56
CA TYR A 4 15.15 13.08 28.00
C TYR A 4 14.27 11.88 27.72
N GLU A 5 13.40 11.57 28.66
CA GLU A 5 12.35 10.57 28.46
C GLU A 5 11.09 11.24 27.92
N TYR A 6 10.43 10.57 26.97
CA TYR A 6 9.14 11.00 26.44
C TYR A 6 8.28 9.79 26.07
N LYS A 7 6.99 9.98 25.91
CA LYS A 7 6.06 8.98 25.36
C LYS A 7 4.92 9.67 24.62
N PHE A 8 4.34 8.94 23.71
CA PHE A 8 3.12 9.38 23.05
C PHE A 8 1.89 9.00 23.87
N THR A 9 0.88 9.85 23.78
CA THR A 9 -0.42 9.65 24.43
C THR A 9 -1.55 9.90 23.44
N ILE A 10 -2.68 9.26 23.65
CA ILE A 10 -3.89 9.42 22.83
C ILE A 10 -4.93 10.18 23.66
N ASN A 11 -5.54 11.22 23.05
CA ASN A 11 -6.58 12.04 23.70
C ASN A 11 -6.18 12.51 25.13
N GLY A 12 -5.03 13.17 25.22
CA GLY A 12 -4.42 13.50 26.51
C GLY A 12 -3.81 12.23 27.12
N TRP A 13 -4.23 11.83 28.29
CA TRP A 13 -3.73 10.65 28.99
C TRP A 13 -4.71 9.48 29.01
N ASN A 14 -5.66 9.44 28.08
CA ASN A 14 -6.63 8.32 28.01
C ASN A 14 -5.96 7.00 27.61
N ALA A 15 -4.92 7.05 26.80
CA ALA A 15 -4.00 5.96 26.55
C ALA A 15 -2.58 6.51 26.44
N GLN A 16 -1.60 5.72 26.82
CA GLN A 16 -0.18 6.04 26.73
C GLN A 16 0.60 4.81 26.29
N GLU A 17 1.78 5.03 25.68
CA GLU A 17 2.67 3.92 25.31
C GLU A 17 3.05 3.09 26.54
N GLN A 18 3.14 1.77 26.33
CA GLN A 18 3.51 0.79 27.35
C GLN A 18 4.74 0.02 26.86
N PHE A 19 5.91 0.43 27.30
CA PHE A 19 7.17 -0.25 27.02
C PHE A 19 7.64 -1.07 28.22
N GLY A 20 8.38 -2.13 27.94
CA GLY A 20 9.06 -2.97 28.92
C GLY A 20 10.58 -2.90 28.78
N SER A 21 11.26 -3.72 29.59
CA SER A 21 12.73 -3.82 29.58
C SER A 21 13.32 -4.41 28.30
N GLU A 22 12.50 -5.06 27.49
CA GLU A 22 12.90 -5.73 26.24
C GLU A 22 12.74 -4.83 24.99
N ASP A 23 12.20 -3.61 25.19
CA ASP A 23 11.94 -2.69 24.08
C ASP A 23 13.17 -1.80 23.83
N ASP A 24 13.86 -2.00 22.70
CA ASP A 24 15.14 -1.37 22.36
C ASP A 24 15.10 0.17 22.29
N CYS A 25 13.95 0.78 22.02
CA CYS A 25 13.80 2.23 21.93
C CYS A 25 13.47 2.87 23.27
N ALA A 26 13.25 2.08 24.29
CA ALA A 26 12.85 2.54 25.61
C ALA A 26 13.93 2.27 26.66
N ALA A 27 14.02 3.16 27.62
CA ALA A 27 14.85 2.97 28.79
C ALA A 27 14.13 3.50 30.03
N SER A 28 14.59 3.08 31.16
CA SER A 28 14.04 3.52 32.45
C SER A 28 15.13 4.11 33.28
N ILE A 29 14.86 5.25 33.93
CA ILE A 29 15.78 5.88 34.91
C ILE A 29 15.67 5.18 36.25
N ASP A 30 14.51 4.68 36.62
CA ASP A 30 14.23 4.11 37.94
C ASP A 30 13.91 2.60 37.93
N GLY A 31 13.90 1.98 36.76
CA GLY A 31 13.56 0.58 36.56
C GLY A 31 12.06 0.25 36.68
N THR A 32 11.20 1.27 36.83
CA THR A 32 9.76 1.09 37.03
C THR A 32 8.96 1.40 35.75
N TYR A 33 9.32 2.51 35.09
CA TYR A 33 8.64 2.97 33.89
C TYR A 33 9.63 3.04 32.75
N TYR A 34 9.25 2.49 31.61
CA TYR A 34 10.04 2.51 30.37
C TYR A 34 9.45 3.51 29.39
N ASN A 35 10.27 4.44 28.93
CA ASN A 35 9.88 5.54 28.05
C ASN A 35 10.89 5.66 26.92
N ARG A 36 10.48 6.24 25.79
CA ARG A 36 11.42 6.57 24.70
C ARG A 36 12.51 7.49 25.19
N GLN A 37 13.70 7.34 24.65
CA GLN A 37 14.86 8.15 24.96
C GLN A 37 15.15 9.14 23.84
N LEU A 38 15.36 10.41 24.19
CA LEU A 38 15.84 11.44 23.29
C LEU A 38 17.22 11.91 23.76
N PRO A 39 18.30 11.45 23.13
CA PRO A 39 19.63 11.99 23.43
C PRO A 39 19.76 13.40 22.83
N VAL A 40 20.01 14.40 23.66
CA VAL A 40 20.17 15.79 23.24
C VAL A 40 21.62 16.21 23.46
N SER A 41 22.31 16.49 22.37
CA SER A 41 23.70 16.96 22.40
C SER A 41 23.82 18.46 22.63
N ASN A 42 22.81 19.24 22.27
CA ASN A 42 22.75 20.69 22.45
C ASN A 42 21.31 21.14 22.77
N LEU A 43 21.10 21.76 23.89
CA LEU A 43 19.80 22.25 24.38
C LEU A 43 19.27 23.49 23.63
N GLU A 44 20.11 24.14 22.83
CA GLU A 44 19.73 25.35 22.08
C GLU A 44 19.17 25.03 20.66
N GLN A 45 19.12 23.77 20.27
CA GLN A 45 18.64 23.35 18.98
C GLN A 45 17.24 22.73 19.06
N ASN A 46 16.40 23.05 18.07
CA ASN A 46 15.18 22.31 17.85
C ASN A 46 15.52 20.88 17.41
N VAL A 47 14.93 19.90 18.05
CA VAL A 47 15.04 18.50 17.67
C VAL A 47 13.78 18.11 16.92
N THR A 48 13.93 17.64 15.68
CA THR A 48 12.86 17.01 14.93
C THR A 48 12.92 15.51 15.19
N LEU A 49 11.87 14.95 15.74
CA LEU A 49 11.76 13.51 15.94
C LEU A 49 11.36 12.83 14.62
N ASN A 50 11.92 11.66 14.38
CA ASN A 50 11.43 10.80 13.31
C ASN A 50 10.00 10.34 13.62
N THR A 51 9.25 9.97 12.59
CA THR A 51 7.95 9.33 12.78
C THR A 51 8.15 8.03 13.55
N ALA A 52 7.41 7.87 14.64
CA ALA A 52 7.47 6.67 15.46
C ALA A 52 6.08 6.07 15.61
N CYS A 53 5.99 4.75 15.56
CA CYS A 53 4.75 4.03 15.81
C CYS A 53 4.37 4.09 17.28
N TYR A 54 3.09 4.34 17.54
CA TYR A 54 2.56 4.27 18.88
C TYR A 54 2.72 2.84 19.44
N ASP A 55 3.27 2.74 20.66
CA ASP A 55 3.48 1.47 21.37
C ASP A 55 4.38 0.47 20.62
N SER A 56 5.35 0.96 19.82
CA SER A 56 6.31 0.15 19.08
C SER A 56 7.66 0.85 18.95
N CYS A 57 8.75 0.11 19.03
CA CYS A 57 10.10 0.60 18.76
C CYS A 57 10.45 0.66 17.27
N GLU A 58 9.66 0.03 16.44
CA GLU A 58 9.87 0.06 15.00
C GLU A 58 9.47 1.41 14.42
N ASP A 59 10.14 1.82 13.35
CA ASP A 59 9.73 2.98 12.59
C ASP A 59 8.34 2.75 12.00
N CYS A 60 7.48 3.73 12.11
CA CYS A 60 6.19 3.67 11.43
C CYS A 60 6.40 3.55 9.94
N LEU A 61 5.80 2.54 9.35
CA LEU A 61 5.70 2.48 7.92
C LEU A 61 4.81 3.64 7.44
N ASP A 62 5.43 4.63 6.84
CA ASP A 62 4.68 5.67 6.11
C ASP A 62 4.20 5.07 4.78
N TYR A 63 3.00 4.51 4.82
CA TYR A 63 2.36 3.93 3.64
C TYR A 63 2.32 4.90 2.47
N ALA A 64 2.16 6.20 2.73
CA ALA A 64 2.10 7.19 1.67
C ALA A 64 3.45 7.35 0.97
N SER A 65 4.54 7.44 1.73
CA SER A 65 5.89 7.48 1.15
C SER A 65 6.30 6.15 0.53
N ALA A 66 5.96 5.04 1.14
CA ALA A 66 6.27 3.70 0.63
C ALA A 66 5.55 3.38 -0.68
N LEU A 67 4.32 3.90 -0.87
CA LEU A 67 3.52 3.68 -2.07
C LEU A 67 4.08 4.43 -3.29
N VAL A 68 4.70 5.61 -3.09
CA VAL A 68 5.21 6.44 -4.19
C VAL A 68 6.30 5.70 -4.96
N GLY A 69 6.08 5.52 -6.25
CA GLY A 69 6.98 4.79 -7.13
C GLY A 69 6.25 4.06 -8.23
N THR A 70 6.99 3.21 -8.94
CA THR A 70 6.46 2.39 -10.04
C THR A 70 6.49 0.93 -9.64
N TRP A 71 5.34 0.29 -9.74
CA TRP A 71 5.09 -1.08 -9.35
C TRP A 71 4.79 -1.95 -10.57
N LYS A 72 5.21 -3.20 -10.52
CA LYS A 72 4.88 -4.24 -11.50
C LYS A 72 4.13 -5.37 -10.83
N LEU A 73 3.20 -5.95 -11.57
CA LEU A 73 2.54 -7.17 -11.15
C LEU A 73 3.53 -8.34 -11.18
N THR A 74 3.57 -9.13 -10.10
CA THR A 74 4.35 -10.38 -10.03
C THR A 74 3.45 -11.62 -9.96
N GLY A 75 2.19 -11.43 -9.60
CA GLY A 75 1.20 -12.50 -9.51
C GLY A 75 -0.02 -12.03 -8.74
N TYR A 76 -1.06 -12.85 -8.74
CA TYR A 76 -2.25 -12.63 -7.94
C TYR A 76 -2.97 -13.95 -7.66
N LYS A 77 -3.86 -13.92 -6.70
CA LYS A 77 -4.68 -15.05 -6.29
C LYS A 77 -6.14 -14.62 -6.26
N VAL A 78 -7.01 -15.53 -6.63
CA VAL A 78 -8.46 -15.36 -6.54
C VAL A 78 -8.99 -16.43 -5.60
N GLY A 79 -9.81 -16.03 -4.63
CA GLY A 79 -10.33 -16.91 -3.61
C GLY A 79 -11.38 -16.26 -2.73
N PRO A 80 -11.88 -16.96 -1.71
CA PRO A 80 -12.93 -16.45 -0.80
C PRO A 80 -12.41 -15.41 0.21
N GLY A 81 -11.17 -14.99 0.09
CA GLY A 81 -10.51 -13.96 0.91
C GLY A 81 -9.11 -14.36 1.34
N PRO A 82 -8.36 -13.43 1.91
CA PRO A 82 -7.00 -13.70 2.40
C PRO A 82 -6.99 -14.90 3.35
N ASP A 83 -6.02 -15.79 3.15
CA ASP A 83 -5.77 -16.98 3.98
C ASP A 83 -6.93 -18.00 4.07
N LYS A 84 -7.94 -17.88 3.19
CA LYS A 84 -9.09 -18.80 3.13
C LYS A 84 -9.00 -19.84 2.00
N GLY A 85 -7.85 -19.90 1.35
CA GLY A 85 -7.59 -20.76 0.20
C GLY A 85 -7.81 -20.07 -1.13
N ASP A 86 -7.18 -20.63 -2.17
CA ASP A 86 -7.20 -20.03 -3.51
C ASP A 86 -8.02 -20.91 -4.46
N TRP A 87 -8.92 -20.33 -5.23
CA TRP A 87 -9.59 -20.99 -6.35
C TRP A 87 -8.68 -21.04 -7.56
N TRP A 88 -7.90 -19.98 -7.73
CA TRP A 88 -6.97 -19.83 -8.84
C TRP A 88 -5.79 -18.93 -8.45
N THR A 89 -4.62 -19.26 -8.99
CA THR A 89 -3.39 -18.51 -8.74
C THR A 89 -2.70 -18.23 -10.07
N PHE A 90 -2.28 -16.99 -10.26
CA PHE A 90 -1.38 -16.55 -11.31
C PHE A 90 -0.03 -16.19 -10.69
N ASP A 91 1.03 -16.83 -11.18
CA ASP A 91 2.40 -16.68 -10.70
C ASP A 91 3.32 -15.95 -11.71
N GLY A 92 2.73 -15.32 -12.73
CA GLY A 92 3.45 -14.61 -13.78
C GLY A 92 3.72 -15.45 -15.03
N ASN A 93 3.48 -16.76 -15.03
CA ASN A 93 3.77 -17.62 -16.16
C ASN A 93 2.66 -17.56 -17.24
N GLY A 94 3.06 -17.43 -18.50
CA GLY A 94 2.15 -17.49 -19.65
C GLY A 94 1.34 -16.22 -19.91
N ARG A 95 1.64 -15.13 -19.21
CA ARG A 95 1.01 -13.80 -19.40
C ARG A 95 2.07 -12.70 -19.39
N ASP A 96 3.10 -12.82 -20.23
CA ASP A 96 4.24 -11.87 -20.24
C ASP A 96 3.78 -10.43 -20.49
N CYS A 97 2.78 -10.23 -21.32
CA CYS A 97 2.15 -8.93 -21.58
C CYS A 97 1.35 -8.36 -20.39
N HIS A 98 1.15 -9.11 -19.34
CA HIS A 98 0.46 -8.65 -18.12
C HIS A 98 1.44 -8.28 -17.02
N ILE A 99 2.57 -8.96 -16.96
CA ILE A 99 3.59 -8.70 -15.94
C ILE A 99 4.56 -7.58 -16.34
N ASP A 100 4.53 -7.11 -17.58
CA ASP A 100 5.29 -5.93 -17.99
C ASP A 100 4.50 -4.62 -17.80
N ASP A 101 3.19 -4.70 -17.54
CA ASP A 101 2.37 -3.56 -17.15
C ASP A 101 2.92 -2.89 -15.89
N THR A 102 2.83 -1.55 -15.84
CA THR A 102 3.28 -0.78 -14.69
C THR A 102 2.19 0.14 -14.14
N PHE A 103 2.23 0.32 -12.82
CA PHE A 103 1.33 1.14 -12.02
C PHE A 103 2.15 2.10 -11.19
N SER A 104 2.04 3.40 -11.46
CA SER A 104 2.88 4.42 -10.79
C SER A 104 2.05 5.34 -9.92
N PHE A 105 2.56 5.62 -8.72
CA PHE A 105 1.95 6.54 -7.76
C PHE A 105 2.88 7.72 -7.52
N THR A 106 2.35 8.94 -7.62
CA THR A 106 3.10 10.17 -7.37
C THR A 106 2.74 10.76 -6.00
N SER A 107 3.67 11.49 -5.38
CA SER A 107 3.42 12.16 -4.10
C SER A 107 2.28 13.19 -4.14
N GLY A 108 1.89 13.63 -5.33
CA GLY A 108 0.77 14.55 -5.56
C GLY A 108 -0.60 13.87 -5.73
N GLY A 109 -0.71 12.54 -5.52
CA GLY A 109 -1.98 11.82 -5.68
C GLY A 109 -2.29 11.40 -7.12
N GLY A 110 -1.33 11.54 -8.04
CA GLY A 110 -1.46 11.03 -9.41
C GLY A 110 -1.26 9.51 -9.46
N PHE A 111 -2.09 8.83 -10.24
CA PHE A 111 -1.98 7.41 -10.54
C PHE A 111 -1.84 7.23 -12.05
N GLU A 112 -0.82 6.50 -12.46
CA GLU A 112 -0.51 6.26 -13.86
C GLU A 112 -0.51 4.77 -14.16
N MET A 113 -1.10 4.38 -15.27
CA MET A 113 -1.05 3.02 -15.81
C MET A 113 -0.32 3.03 -17.15
N ALA A 114 0.66 2.15 -17.30
CA ALA A 114 1.32 1.92 -18.58
C ALA A 114 1.21 0.42 -18.93
N LEU A 115 0.31 0.12 -19.86
CA LEU A 115 -0.03 -1.23 -20.29
C LEU A 115 0.73 -1.66 -21.55
N GLY A 116 1.77 -0.91 -21.92
CA GLY A 116 2.58 -1.22 -23.09
C GLY A 116 1.82 -1.18 -24.43
N THR A 117 2.29 -1.93 -25.39
CA THR A 117 1.60 -2.16 -26.67
C THR A 117 0.61 -3.31 -26.62
N GLU A 118 0.76 -4.19 -25.63
CA GLU A 118 -0.11 -5.34 -25.36
C GLU A 118 -0.29 -5.48 -23.85
N THR A 119 -1.45 -5.93 -23.42
CA THR A 119 -1.80 -6.33 -22.07
C THR A 119 -2.63 -7.60 -22.13
N TRP A 120 -2.95 -8.20 -20.99
CA TRP A 120 -3.83 -9.36 -20.93
C TRP A 120 -5.28 -8.95 -21.13
N LEU A 121 -5.90 -9.48 -22.19
CA LEU A 121 -7.30 -9.27 -22.52
C LEU A 121 -8.14 -10.48 -22.10
N GLU A 122 -9.39 -10.24 -21.75
CA GLU A 122 -10.34 -11.26 -21.34
C GLU A 122 -11.64 -11.21 -22.15
N GLY A 123 -12.36 -12.34 -22.19
CA GLY A 123 -13.55 -12.52 -23.02
C GLY A 123 -14.68 -11.51 -22.79
N TRP A 124 -14.81 -10.96 -21.55
CA TRP A 124 -15.80 -9.93 -21.23
C TRP A 124 -15.55 -8.61 -22.01
N GLN A 125 -14.34 -8.38 -22.51
CA GLN A 125 -14.00 -7.23 -23.35
C GLN A 125 -14.43 -7.41 -24.82
N GLY A 126 -15.08 -8.53 -25.15
CA GLY A 126 -15.58 -8.82 -26.50
C GLY A 126 -14.52 -9.34 -27.45
N VAL A 127 -13.42 -9.85 -26.96
CA VAL A 127 -12.28 -10.40 -27.70
C VAL A 127 -11.93 -11.80 -27.23
N ASN A 128 -11.04 -12.47 -27.92
CA ASN A 128 -10.44 -13.72 -27.44
C ASN A 128 -9.50 -13.40 -26.26
N GLU A 129 -9.50 -14.26 -25.25
CA GLU A 129 -8.57 -14.17 -24.13
C GLU A 129 -7.13 -14.36 -24.60
N GLY A 130 -6.23 -13.47 -24.16
CA GLY A 130 -4.82 -13.48 -24.56
C GLY A 130 -4.18 -12.11 -24.56
N CYS A 131 -2.90 -12.07 -24.95
CA CYS A 131 -2.20 -10.81 -25.15
C CYS A 131 -2.73 -10.03 -26.34
N GLY A 132 -2.96 -8.74 -26.19
CA GLY A 132 -3.42 -7.86 -27.25
C GLY A 132 -3.39 -6.40 -26.87
N ALA A 133 -3.66 -5.52 -27.84
CA ALA A 133 -3.68 -4.08 -27.60
C ALA A 133 -4.73 -3.70 -26.53
N PRO A 134 -4.41 -2.84 -25.57
CA PRO A 134 -5.35 -2.41 -24.54
C PRO A 134 -6.66 -1.88 -25.11
N ILE A 135 -7.78 -2.24 -24.49
CA ILE A 135 -9.14 -1.90 -24.94
C ILE A 135 -9.75 -0.89 -24.00
N ALA A 136 -10.25 0.24 -24.55
CA ALA A 136 -10.91 1.27 -23.76
C ALA A 136 -12.11 0.71 -22.95
N PRO A 137 -12.33 1.17 -21.69
CA PRO A 137 -11.62 2.26 -21.03
C PRO A 137 -10.29 1.85 -20.36
N HIS A 138 -9.93 0.56 -20.35
CA HIS A 138 -8.74 0.01 -19.69
C HIS A 138 -7.53 0.16 -20.61
N VAL A 139 -7.03 1.39 -20.70
CA VAL A 139 -5.88 1.77 -21.53
C VAL A 139 -4.84 2.51 -20.71
N SER A 140 -3.62 2.63 -21.22
CA SER A 140 -2.58 3.44 -20.57
C SER A 140 -3.06 4.87 -20.34
N SER A 141 -2.82 5.39 -19.15
CA SER A 141 -3.26 6.74 -18.75
C SER A 141 -2.32 7.33 -17.71
N THR A 142 -2.11 8.65 -17.80
CA THR A 142 -1.38 9.47 -16.83
C THR A 142 -2.30 10.45 -16.09
N SER A 143 -3.62 10.31 -16.26
CA SER A 143 -4.62 11.26 -15.75
C SER A 143 -5.47 10.71 -14.61
N HIS A 144 -5.23 9.48 -14.18
CA HIS A 144 -5.90 8.91 -13.02
C HIS A 144 -5.36 9.50 -11.72
N THR A 145 -6.11 9.33 -10.66
CA THR A 145 -5.73 9.78 -9.32
C THR A 145 -5.84 8.64 -8.32
N TYR A 146 -5.21 8.82 -7.18
CA TYR A 146 -5.43 7.93 -6.04
C TYR A 146 -5.61 8.71 -4.74
N THR A 147 -6.22 8.07 -3.77
CA THR A 147 -6.24 8.48 -2.37
C THR A 147 -5.81 7.32 -1.49
N LEU A 148 -5.13 7.65 -0.39
CA LEU A 148 -4.71 6.67 0.61
C LEU A 148 -5.17 7.16 1.98
N ALA A 149 -5.89 6.29 2.71
CA ALA A 149 -6.36 6.55 4.06
C ALA A 149 -6.01 5.34 4.95
N GLY A 150 -4.93 5.45 5.72
CA GLY A 150 -4.35 4.30 6.40
C GLY A 150 -3.84 3.28 5.39
N THR A 151 -4.40 2.08 5.40
CA THR A 151 -4.12 0.98 4.45
C THR A 151 -5.09 0.94 3.27
N THR A 152 -6.14 1.75 3.27
CA THR A 152 -7.15 1.78 2.22
C THR A 152 -6.69 2.65 1.05
N LEU A 153 -6.39 2.02 -0.09
CA LEU A 153 -5.95 2.63 -1.34
C LEU A 153 -7.10 2.66 -2.34
N THR A 154 -7.50 3.85 -2.79
CA THR A 154 -8.54 3.99 -3.82
C THR A 154 -7.92 4.62 -5.07
N VAL A 155 -7.97 3.93 -6.21
CA VAL A 155 -7.62 4.50 -7.53
C VAL A 155 -8.88 4.96 -8.24
N SER A 156 -8.81 6.09 -8.94
CA SER A 156 -9.98 6.74 -9.54
C SER A 156 -9.68 7.22 -10.95
N GLY A 157 -10.65 7.00 -11.83
CA GLY A 157 -10.61 7.40 -13.25
C GLY A 157 -11.27 6.35 -14.12
N ALA A 158 -11.73 6.74 -15.30
CA ALA A 158 -12.35 5.79 -16.23
C ALA A 158 -11.34 4.72 -16.66
N GLY A 159 -11.64 3.46 -16.32
CA GLY A 159 -10.78 2.31 -16.60
C GLY A 159 -9.55 2.17 -15.69
N ALA A 160 -9.47 2.94 -14.59
CA ALA A 160 -8.39 2.79 -13.61
C ALA A 160 -8.50 1.44 -12.87
N PHE A 161 -7.39 0.70 -12.77
CA PHE A 161 -7.30 -0.56 -12.03
C PHE A 161 -5.85 -0.84 -11.63
N ILE A 162 -5.65 -1.81 -10.74
CA ILE A 162 -4.34 -2.38 -10.42
C ILE A 162 -4.44 -3.90 -10.58
N GLY A 163 -3.59 -4.45 -11.41
CA GLY A 163 -3.52 -5.89 -11.66
C GLY A 163 -4.60 -6.37 -12.63
N LEU A 164 -5.72 -6.88 -12.16
CA LEU A 164 -6.73 -7.54 -13.00
C LEU A 164 -7.85 -6.57 -13.39
N ALA A 165 -7.94 -6.19 -14.66
CA ALA A 165 -8.89 -5.20 -15.19
C ALA A 165 -10.37 -5.56 -14.97
N LYS A 166 -10.70 -6.85 -14.90
CA LYS A 166 -12.10 -7.29 -14.71
C LYS A 166 -12.61 -7.09 -13.28
N ALA A 167 -11.73 -7.08 -12.28
CA ALA A 167 -12.12 -7.10 -10.88
C ALA A 167 -12.31 -5.68 -10.35
N HIS A 168 -13.46 -5.43 -9.73
CA HIS A 168 -13.79 -4.18 -9.05
C HIS A 168 -14.65 -4.45 -7.81
N ASN A 169 -14.82 -3.47 -6.94
CA ASN A 169 -15.70 -3.62 -5.78
C ASN A 169 -17.16 -3.80 -6.26
N GLY A 170 -17.68 -5.00 -6.10
CA GLY A 170 -19.03 -5.42 -6.51
C GLY A 170 -19.08 -6.31 -7.74
N GLY A 171 -17.96 -6.80 -8.26
CA GLY A 171 -18.01 -7.77 -9.35
C GLY A 171 -16.71 -7.99 -10.16
N GLU A 172 -16.86 -8.74 -11.24
CA GLU A 172 -15.79 -9.15 -12.16
C GLU A 172 -16.06 -8.78 -13.62
N ASP A 173 -16.85 -7.81 -13.94
CA ASP A 173 -17.22 -7.46 -15.31
C ASP A 173 -16.53 -6.20 -15.85
N GLY A 174 -15.52 -5.73 -15.12
CA GLY A 174 -14.76 -4.53 -15.46
C GLY A 174 -15.45 -3.23 -15.08
N ASN A 175 -14.77 -2.42 -14.31
CA ASN A 175 -15.27 -1.11 -13.88
C ASN A 175 -14.94 -0.05 -14.95
N SER A 176 -15.91 0.35 -15.73
CA SER A 176 -15.71 1.32 -16.82
C SER A 176 -15.63 2.79 -16.37
N GLY A 177 -16.03 3.14 -15.17
CA GLY A 177 -16.19 4.56 -14.87
C GLY A 177 -16.09 4.99 -13.41
N GLY A 178 -15.56 4.17 -12.54
CA GLY A 178 -15.59 4.43 -11.11
C GLY A 178 -14.24 4.51 -10.45
N ALA A 179 -14.29 4.36 -9.16
CA ALA A 179 -13.13 4.15 -8.32
C ALA A 179 -13.07 2.68 -7.91
N ILE A 180 -11.87 2.16 -7.74
CA ILE A 180 -11.62 0.82 -7.17
C ILE A 180 -10.83 0.98 -5.89
N THR A 181 -11.31 0.34 -4.84
CA THR A 181 -10.70 0.39 -3.50
C THR A 181 -10.03 -0.94 -3.18
N TYR A 182 -8.79 -0.84 -2.81
CA TYR A 182 -7.92 -1.95 -2.39
C TYR A 182 -7.53 -1.75 -0.93
N GLU A 183 -7.21 -2.84 -0.25
CA GLU A 183 -6.56 -2.82 1.05
C GLU A 183 -5.10 -3.22 0.90
N ILE A 184 -4.17 -2.40 1.38
CA ILE A 184 -2.75 -2.74 1.43
C ILE A 184 -2.53 -3.67 2.63
N MET A 185 -2.22 -4.92 2.34
CA MET A 185 -1.94 -5.95 3.34
C MET A 185 -0.50 -5.85 3.84
N GLU A 186 0.41 -5.49 2.93
CA GLU A 186 1.84 -5.37 3.21
C GLU A 186 2.45 -4.43 2.17
N ILE A 187 3.37 -3.57 2.59
CA ILE A 187 4.20 -2.78 1.70
C ILE A 187 5.61 -2.62 2.29
N THR A 188 6.60 -2.71 1.44
CA THR A 188 8.01 -2.46 1.74
C THR A 188 8.58 -1.52 0.67
N ALA A 189 9.85 -1.23 0.71
CA ALA A 189 10.50 -0.42 -0.33
C ALA A 189 10.46 -1.07 -1.74
N THR A 190 10.23 -2.39 -1.83
CA THR A 190 10.34 -3.14 -3.09
C THR A 190 9.19 -4.10 -3.36
N THR A 191 8.33 -4.35 -2.38
CA THR A 191 7.20 -5.29 -2.50
C THR A 191 5.93 -4.67 -1.94
N MET A 192 4.81 -4.93 -2.61
CA MET A 192 3.49 -4.54 -2.14
C MET A 192 2.51 -5.70 -2.37
N LYS A 193 1.73 -6.00 -1.34
CA LYS A 193 0.60 -6.94 -1.42
C LYS A 193 -0.68 -6.17 -1.13
N ILE A 194 -1.58 -6.20 -2.08
CA ILE A 194 -2.91 -5.59 -1.96
C ILE A 194 -3.99 -6.64 -2.13
N THR A 195 -5.15 -6.40 -1.56
CA THR A 195 -6.34 -7.21 -1.79
C THR A 195 -7.49 -6.33 -2.27
N LEU A 196 -8.34 -6.92 -3.08
CA LEU A 196 -9.59 -6.34 -3.56
C LEU A 196 -10.73 -7.23 -3.14
N ASP A 197 -11.69 -6.69 -2.41
CA ASP A 197 -12.97 -7.34 -2.16
C ASP A 197 -13.93 -6.99 -3.31
N TYR A 198 -14.30 -8.02 -4.08
CA TYR A 198 -15.22 -7.90 -5.21
C TYR A 198 -16.60 -8.56 -4.97
N SER A 199 -16.87 -8.98 -3.72
CA SER A 199 -18.15 -9.57 -3.33
C SER A 199 -19.22 -8.54 -2.97
#